data_c83f7a5785d92b6fc754ebe9e26592e5
#
_entry.id   c83f7a5785d92b6fc754ebe9e26592e5
#
_cell.length_a   1.000
_cell.length_b   1.000
_cell.length_c   1.000
_cell.angle_alpha   90.00
_cell.angle_beta   90.00
_cell.angle_gamma   90.00
#
_symmetry.space_group_name_H-M   'P 1'
#
loop_
_entity.id
_entity.type
_entity.pdbx_description
1 polymer ?
#
loop_
_entity_poly.entity_id
_entity_poly.type
_entity_poly.pdbx_seq_one_letter_code
_entity_poly.pdbx_strand_id
1 'polypeptide(L)'
;MPIGVLVLAILAIICAIVLNRTAFGRWLYASGGNERAAELSGVPVKRVKVSVYVISGICAAIAGLVLSSQLTSAGPTADTTYELTAIAAVVIGGAALTGGRGTIQGTLLGAFVIGFLSDGLVIIGVSSYWQTVFTGAVIVLAVLLNSIQYSRR
;
A
#
# COMPACT_ATOMS: atom_id res chain seq x y z
N MET A 1 7.19 13.32 17.28
CA MET A 1 6.15 13.44 16.26
C MET A 1 6.65 13.83 14.86
N PRO A 2 7.58 14.78 14.67
CA PRO A 2 7.99 15.16 13.31
C PRO A 2 8.84 14.10 12.57
N ILE A 3 9.57 13.24 13.28
CA ILE A 3 10.51 12.29 12.67
C ILE A 3 9.78 11.24 11.81
N GLY A 4 8.69 10.65 12.30
CA GLY A 4 7.92 9.66 11.54
C GLY A 4 7.31 10.23 10.25
N VAL A 5 6.81 11.45 10.31
CA VAL A 5 6.26 12.17 9.14
C VAL A 5 7.35 12.50 8.13
N LEU A 6 8.54 12.92 8.60
CA LEU A 6 9.69 13.18 7.74
C LEU A 6 10.15 11.90 7.01
N VAL A 7 10.27 10.79 7.74
CA VAL A 7 10.64 9.49 7.14
C VAL A 7 9.62 9.07 6.09
N LEU A 8 8.32 9.17 6.38
CA LEU A 8 7.25 8.87 5.43
C LEU A 8 7.32 9.77 4.19
N ALA A 9 7.51 11.08 4.37
CA ALA A 9 7.60 12.02 3.26
C ALA A 9 8.82 11.71 2.35
N ILE A 10 9.98 11.45 2.94
CA ILE A 10 11.20 11.11 2.19
C ILE A 10 10.99 9.81 1.41
N LEU A 11 10.48 8.76 2.05
CA LEU A 11 10.20 7.48 1.40
C LEU A 11 9.18 7.63 0.27
N ALA A 12 8.10 8.38 0.49
CA ALA A 12 7.09 8.63 -0.52
C ALA A 12 7.65 9.36 -1.74
N ILE A 13 8.50 10.37 -1.53
CA ILE A 13 9.16 11.11 -2.61
C ILE A 13 10.11 10.19 -3.39
N ILE A 14 10.94 9.41 -2.70
CA ILE A 14 11.87 8.48 -3.34
C ILE A 14 11.09 7.45 -4.18
N CYS A 15 10.07 6.81 -3.60
CA CYS A 15 9.24 5.84 -4.31
C CYS A 15 8.50 6.47 -5.49
N ALA A 16 8.00 7.70 -5.35
CA ALA A 16 7.33 8.42 -6.44
C ALA A 16 8.30 8.74 -7.60
N ILE A 17 9.52 9.15 -7.30
CA ILE A 17 10.55 9.41 -8.32
C ILE A 17 10.94 8.09 -9.01
N VAL A 18 11.20 7.04 -8.25
CA VAL A 18 11.53 5.72 -8.81
C VAL A 18 10.42 5.21 -9.71
N LEU A 19 9.17 5.33 -9.28
CA LEU A 19 8.01 4.83 -10.03
C LEU A 19 7.75 5.64 -11.32
N ASN A 20 7.81 6.98 -11.23
CA ASN A 20 7.39 7.86 -12.33
C ASN A 20 8.52 8.26 -13.28
N ARG A 21 9.78 8.26 -12.80
CA ARG A 21 10.92 8.83 -13.55
C ARG A 21 11.95 7.81 -14.00
N THR A 22 11.88 6.54 -13.54
CA THR A 22 12.89 5.53 -13.90
C THR A 22 12.37 4.49 -14.90
N ALA A 23 13.29 3.79 -15.57
CA ALA A 23 12.98 2.65 -16.40
C ALA A 23 12.34 1.51 -15.60
N PHE A 24 12.72 1.38 -14.31
CA PHE A 24 12.17 0.40 -13.41
C PHE A 24 10.65 0.56 -13.22
N GLY A 25 10.16 1.80 -13.05
CA GLY A 25 8.72 2.05 -12.94
C GLY A 25 7.96 1.65 -14.22
N ARG A 26 8.51 1.94 -15.40
CA ARG A 26 7.91 1.51 -16.67
C ARG A 26 7.84 -0.02 -16.79
N TRP A 27 8.92 -0.72 -16.40
CA TRP A 27 8.95 -2.17 -16.39
C TRP A 27 7.96 -2.77 -15.38
N LEU A 28 7.81 -2.10 -14.23
CA LEU A 28 6.85 -2.49 -13.20
C LEU A 28 5.41 -2.45 -13.72
N TYR A 29 5.01 -1.34 -14.34
CA TYR A 29 3.67 -1.21 -14.93
C TYR A 29 3.44 -2.17 -16.09
N ALA A 30 4.44 -2.36 -16.94
CA ALA A 30 4.35 -3.30 -18.07
C ALA A 30 4.19 -4.75 -17.58
N SER A 31 5.00 -5.17 -16.60
CA SER A 31 4.93 -6.52 -16.03
C SER A 31 3.64 -6.76 -15.25
N GLY A 32 3.10 -5.73 -14.59
CA GLY A 32 1.82 -5.82 -13.89
C GLY A 32 0.61 -5.87 -14.82
N GLY A 33 0.70 -5.25 -16.01
CA GLY A 33 -0.39 -5.25 -16.99
C GLY A 33 -0.50 -6.55 -17.79
N ASN A 34 0.61 -7.03 -18.33
CA ASN A 34 0.71 -8.31 -19.01
C ASN A 34 2.13 -8.85 -18.92
N GLU A 35 2.34 -9.79 -18.02
CA GLU A 35 3.66 -10.37 -17.75
C GLU A 35 4.29 -11.01 -18.96
N ARG A 36 3.50 -11.76 -19.75
CA ARG A 36 4.00 -12.48 -20.93
C ARG A 36 4.38 -11.52 -22.06
N ALA A 37 3.58 -10.48 -22.27
CA ALA A 37 3.89 -9.46 -23.28
C ALA A 37 5.13 -8.64 -22.88
N ALA A 38 5.28 -8.32 -21.60
CA ALA A 38 6.45 -7.62 -21.08
C ALA A 38 7.73 -8.46 -21.25
N GLU A 39 7.68 -9.76 -20.96
CA GLU A 39 8.80 -10.67 -21.13
C GLU A 39 9.24 -10.77 -22.61
N LEU A 40 8.27 -10.90 -23.52
CA LEU A 40 8.52 -10.90 -24.96
C LEU A 40 9.10 -9.58 -25.49
N SER A 41 8.80 -8.48 -24.80
CA SER A 41 9.37 -7.15 -25.10
C SER A 41 10.74 -6.90 -24.47
N GLY A 42 11.35 -7.93 -23.87
CA GLY A 42 12.70 -7.84 -23.31
C GLY A 42 12.76 -7.28 -21.87
N VAL A 43 11.62 -7.14 -21.19
CA VAL A 43 11.59 -6.72 -19.78
C VAL A 43 12.06 -7.87 -18.89
N PRO A 44 13.05 -7.67 -18.00
CA PRO A 44 13.53 -8.71 -17.09
C PRO A 44 12.57 -8.92 -15.91
N VAL A 45 11.38 -9.48 -16.19
CA VAL A 45 10.25 -9.59 -15.25
C VAL A 45 10.65 -10.21 -13.90
N LYS A 46 11.46 -11.28 -13.91
CA LYS A 46 11.94 -11.93 -12.68
C LYS A 46 12.74 -10.98 -11.80
N ARG A 47 13.65 -10.18 -12.39
CA ARG A 47 14.44 -9.20 -11.64
C ARG A 47 13.56 -8.06 -11.10
N VAL A 48 12.58 -7.62 -11.88
CA VAL A 48 11.60 -6.61 -11.45
C VAL A 48 10.82 -7.11 -10.23
N LYS A 49 10.30 -8.33 -10.28
CA LYS A 49 9.58 -8.93 -9.14
C LYS A 49 10.45 -9.01 -7.89
N VAL A 50 11.66 -9.54 -8.00
CA VAL A 50 12.59 -9.63 -6.85
C VAL A 50 12.85 -8.25 -6.28
N SER A 51 13.13 -7.25 -7.12
CA SER A 51 13.38 -5.87 -6.67
C SER A 51 12.18 -5.27 -5.93
N VAL A 52 10.95 -5.54 -6.37
CA VAL A 52 9.73 -5.08 -5.68
C VAL A 52 9.62 -5.68 -4.28
N TYR A 53 9.85 -6.97 -4.13
CA TYR A 53 9.81 -7.62 -2.82
C TYR A 53 10.92 -7.10 -1.89
N VAL A 54 12.12 -6.86 -2.42
CA VAL A 54 13.22 -6.26 -1.65
C VAL A 54 12.85 -4.85 -1.17
N ILE A 55 12.33 -4.00 -2.06
CA ILE A 55 11.90 -2.64 -1.70
C ILE A 55 10.77 -2.69 -0.67
N SER A 56 9.79 -3.57 -0.85
CA SER A 56 8.69 -3.76 0.10
C SER A 56 9.21 -4.18 1.48
N GLY A 57 10.15 -5.12 1.54
CA GLY A 57 10.76 -5.55 2.79
C GLY A 57 11.54 -4.44 3.50
N ILE A 58 12.29 -3.63 2.75
CA ILE A 58 12.99 -2.45 3.31
C ILE A 58 11.98 -1.44 3.87
N CYS A 59 10.93 -1.13 3.13
CA CYS A 59 9.89 -0.21 3.60
C CYS A 59 9.18 -0.74 4.85
N ALA A 60 8.89 -2.04 4.91
CA ALA A 60 8.29 -2.68 6.08
C ALA A 60 9.22 -2.63 7.30
N ALA A 61 10.52 -2.87 7.11
CA ALA A 61 11.51 -2.76 8.19
C ALA A 61 11.59 -1.34 8.75
N ILE A 62 11.62 -0.33 7.89
CA ILE A 62 11.63 1.08 8.31
C ILE A 62 10.33 1.43 9.06
N ALA A 63 9.17 0.99 8.57
CA ALA A 63 7.89 1.20 9.23
C ALA A 63 7.87 0.54 10.63
N GLY A 64 8.37 -0.69 10.74
CA GLY A 64 8.49 -1.40 12.01
C GLY A 64 9.38 -0.69 13.02
N LEU A 65 10.52 -0.13 12.57
CA LEU A 65 11.40 0.67 13.44
C LEU A 65 10.71 1.95 13.95
N VAL A 66 10.00 2.65 13.07
CA VAL A 66 9.24 3.85 13.46
C VAL A 66 8.16 3.49 14.47
N LEU A 67 7.42 2.43 14.23
CA LEU A 67 6.36 1.96 15.13
C LEU A 67 6.91 1.54 16.49
N SER A 68 7.99 0.74 16.52
CA SER A 68 8.64 0.31 17.76
C SER A 68 9.15 1.49 18.60
N SER A 69 9.64 2.55 17.94
CA SER A 69 10.09 3.75 18.64
C SER A 69 8.94 4.55 19.29
N GLN A 70 7.72 4.42 18.79
CA GLN A 70 6.54 5.10 19.33
C GLN A 70 5.88 4.33 20.48
N LEU A 71 5.84 3.01 20.39
CA LEU A 71 5.14 2.15 21.33
C LEU A 71 5.95 1.81 22.59
N THR A 72 7.24 2.13 22.66
CA THR A 72 8.16 1.77 23.75
C THR A 72 8.12 0.29 24.17
N SER A 73 7.36 -0.54 23.48
CA SER A 73 7.25 -1.99 23.69
C SER A 73 6.97 -2.69 22.35
N ALA A 74 7.75 -3.72 22.05
CA ALA A 74 7.53 -4.58 20.88
C ALA A 74 6.74 -5.82 21.32
N GLY A 75 5.43 -5.81 21.06
CA GLY A 75 4.60 -7.00 21.24
C GLY A 75 4.46 -7.76 19.92
N PRO A 76 4.70 -9.07 19.86
CA PRO A 76 4.62 -9.85 18.62
C PRO A 76 3.20 -9.95 18.03
N THR A 77 2.18 -9.54 18.77
CA THR A 77 0.77 -9.59 18.37
C THR A 77 0.16 -8.25 18.01
N ALA A 78 0.93 -7.15 18.09
CA ALA A 78 0.42 -5.80 17.85
C ALA A 78 0.04 -5.54 16.37
N ASP A 79 0.53 -6.34 15.43
CA ASP A 79 0.56 -5.98 14.01
C ASP A 79 -0.35 -6.82 13.09
N THR A 80 -1.20 -7.69 13.63
CA THR A 80 -2.01 -8.61 12.80
C THR A 80 -3.03 -7.90 11.88
N THR A 81 -3.36 -6.65 12.14
CA THR A 81 -4.33 -5.87 11.34
C THR A 81 -3.69 -4.88 10.37
N TYR A 82 -2.41 -4.55 10.54
CA TYR A 82 -1.73 -3.57 9.68
C TYR A 82 -1.59 -4.02 8.22
N GLU A 83 -1.42 -5.32 7.99
CA GLU A 83 -1.34 -5.88 6.65
C GLU A 83 -2.62 -5.60 5.84
N LEU A 84 -3.78 -5.91 6.43
CA LEU A 84 -5.07 -5.65 5.80
C LEU A 84 -5.33 -4.16 5.61
N THR A 85 -4.95 -3.35 6.57
CA THR A 85 -5.07 -1.89 6.51
C THR A 85 -4.21 -1.30 5.38
N ALA A 86 -3.00 -1.80 5.20
CA ALA A 86 -2.12 -1.39 4.11
C ALA A 86 -2.70 -1.77 2.74
N ILE A 87 -3.23 -2.98 2.59
CA ILE A 87 -3.91 -3.42 1.36
C ILE A 87 -5.12 -2.50 1.08
N ALA A 88 -5.94 -2.22 2.09
CA ALA A 88 -7.08 -1.31 1.96
C ALA A 88 -6.67 0.08 1.48
N ALA A 89 -5.61 0.65 2.07
CA ALA A 89 -5.10 1.96 1.69
C ALA A 89 -4.66 2.00 0.22
N VAL A 90 -3.98 0.96 -0.26
CA VAL A 90 -3.52 0.84 -1.64
C VAL A 90 -4.70 0.73 -2.61
N VAL A 91 -5.71 -0.08 -2.28
CA VAL A 91 -6.91 -0.30 -3.12
C VAL A 91 -7.77 0.96 -3.18
N ILE A 92 -8.05 1.60 -2.04
CA ILE A 92 -8.77 2.88 -1.97
C ILE A 92 -8.00 3.98 -2.71
N GLY A 93 -6.67 3.93 -2.65
CA GLY A 93 -5.77 4.80 -3.40
C GLY A 93 -5.81 4.60 -4.93
N GLY A 94 -6.63 3.66 -5.43
CA GLY A 94 -6.85 3.43 -6.86
C GLY A 94 -5.81 2.52 -7.52
N ALA A 95 -5.03 1.77 -6.76
CA ALA A 95 -4.17 0.74 -7.33
C ALA A 95 -5.01 -0.48 -7.73
N ALA A 96 -4.75 -1.01 -8.93
CA ALA A 96 -5.42 -2.19 -9.41
C ALA A 96 -4.84 -3.45 -8.78
N LEU A 97 -5.68 -4.28 -8.15
CA LEU A 97 -5.27 -5.58 -7.61
C LEU A 97 -4.77 -6.54 -8.70
N THR A 98 -5.26 -6.37 -9.92
CA THR A 98 -4.81 -7.13 -11.09
C THR A 98 -3.44 -6.70 -11.61
N GLY A 99 -2.88 -5.60 -11.08
CA GLY A 99 -1.61 -5.02 -11.48
C GLY A 99 -1.69 -3.97 -12.60
N GLY A 100 -0.56 -3.43 -12.98
CA GLY A 100 -0.41 -2.49 -14.09
C GLY A 100 -0.87 -1.05 -13.83
N ARG A 101 -1.49 -0.75 -12.70
CA ARG A 101 -1.96 0.60 -12.35
C ARG A 101 -1.82 0.86 -10.85
N GLY A 102 -1.43 2.09 -10.52
CA GLY A 102 -1.31 2.58 -9.17
C GLY A 102 -0.42 3.81 -9.12
N THR A 103 -0.59 4.62 -8.10
CA THR A 103 0.24 5.81 -7.87
C THR A 103 0.57 5.94 -6.39
N ILE A 104 1.76 6.43 -6.09
CA ILE A 104 2.15 6.69 -4.69
C ILE A 104 1.25 7.74 -4.05
N GLN A 105 0.87 8.78 -4.79
CA GLN A 105 -0.03 9.82 -4.28
C GLN A 105 -1.41 9.25 -3.94
N GLY A 106 -1.96 8.38 -4.79
CA GLY A 106 -3.20 7.68 -4.52
C GLY A 106 -3.11 6.83 -3.25
N THR A 107 -2.04 6.05 -3.11
CA THR A 107 -1.81 5.22 -1.92
C THR A 107 -1.70 6.07 -0.64
N LEU A 108 -1.02 7.22 -0.69
CA LEU A 108 -0.97 8.14 0.45
C LEU A 108 -2.35 8.67 0.83
N LEU A 109 -3.15 9.11 -0.15
CA LEU A 109 -4.53 9.54 0.11
C LEU A 109 -5.37 8.40 0.70
N GLY A 110 -5.25 7.18 0.18
CA GLY A 110 -5.93 6.01 0.72
C GLY A 110 -5.52 5.72 2.18
N ALA A 111 -4.22 5.84 2.48
CA ALA A 111 -3.72 5.68 3.85
C ALA A 111 -4.28 6.74 4.80
N PHE A 112 -4.37 7.99 4.37
CA PHE A 112 -5.01 9.06 5.14
C PHE A 112 -6.50 8.76 5.40
N VAL A 113 -7.25 8.34 4.38
CA VAL A 113 -8.66 8.00 4.52
C VAL A 113 -8.86 6.89 5.55
N ILE A 114 -8.08 5.81 5.47
CA ILE A 114 -8.15 4.70 6.42
C ILE A 114 -7.74 5.16 7.84
N GLY A 115 -6.68 5.95 7.96
CA GLY A 115 -6.22 6.49 9.25
C GLY A 115 -7.30 7.32 9.92
N PHE A 116 -7.86 8.30 9.21
CA PHE A 116 -8.95 9.13 9.75
C PHE A 116 -10.19 8.32 10.10
N LEU A 117 -10.52 7.30 9.33
CA LEU A 117 -11.65 6.41 9.63
C LEU A 117 -11.39 5.62 10.92
N SER A 118 -10.21 5.05 11.07
CA SER A 118 -9.82 4.31 12.27
C SER A 118 -9.80 5.19 13.52
N ASP A 119 -9.16 6.36 13.44
CA ASP A 119 -9.08 7.31 14.54
C ASP A 119 -10.47 7.87 14.91
N GLY A 120 -11.31 8.16 13.90
CA GLY A 120 -12.67 8.60 14.11
C GLY A 120 -13.52 7.57 14.86
N LEU A 121 -13.40 6.28 14.52
CA LEU A 121 -14.10 5.20 15.23
C LEU A 121 -13.62 5.04 16.68
N VAL A 122 -12.33 5.26 16.95
CA VAL A 122 -11.78 5.27 18.31
C VAL A 122 -12.37 6.41 19.13
N ILE A 123 -12.46 7.62 18.59
CA ILE A 123 -12.99 8.80 19.27
C ILE A 123 -14.46 8.63 19.64
N ILE A 124 -15.26 7.97 18.79
CA ILE A 124 -16.68 7.67 19.05
C ILE A 124 -16.85 6.54 20.08
N GLY A 125 -15.75 5.88 20.50
CA GLY A 125 -15.78 4.81 21.50
C GLY A 125 -16.20 3.45 20.94
N VAL A 126 -16.06 3.24 19.63
CA VAL A 126 -16.36 1.95 18.99
C VAL A 126 -15.30 0.93 19.40
N SER A 127 -15.71 -0.25 19.85
CA SER A 127 -14.78 -1.31 20.25
C SER A 127 -13.92 -1.79 19.08
N SER A 128 -12.71 -2.26 19.40
CA SER A 128 -11.71 -2.71 18.40
C SER A 128 -12.27 -3.80 17.46
N TYR A 129 -13.17 -4.65 17.94
CA TYR A 129 -13.81 -5.68 17.11
C TYR A 129 -14.66 -5.07 15.98
N TRP A 130 -15.45 -4.05 16.30
CA TRP A 130 -16.25 -3.34 15.30
C TRP A 130 -15.40 -2.56 14.30
N GLN A 131 -14.28 -1.99 14.75
CA GLN A 131 -13.32 -1.32 13.87
C GLN A 131 -12.77 -2.29 12.80
N THR A 132 -12.43 -3.52 13.21
CA THR A 132 -11.97 -4.57 12.28
C THR A 132 -13.06 -4.94 11.26
N VAL A 133 -14.32 -5.06 11.71
CA VAL A 133 -15.47 -5.34 10.83
C VAL A 133 -15.67 -4.21 9.81
N PHE A 134 -15.63 -2.96 10.26
CA PHE A 134 -15.77 -1.80 9.37
C PHE A 134 -14.63 -1.72 8.36
N THR A 135 -13.39 -1.92 8.79
CA THR A 135 -12.23 -1.93 7.89
C THR A 135 -12.36 -3.04 6.86
N GLY A 136 -12.76 -4.25 7.28
CA GLY A 136 -13.03 -5.36 6.37
C GLY A 136 -14.15 -5.06 5.35
N ALA A 137 -15.24 -4.44 5.79
CA ALA A 137 -16.34 -4.04 4.91
C ALA A 137 -15.88 -2.99 3.87
N VAL A 138 -15.08 -2.01 4.29
CA VAL A 138 -14.50 -1.00 3.38
C VAL A 138 -13.58 -1.63 2.35
N ILE A 139 -12.77 -2.62 2.74
CA ILE A 139 -11.91 -3.36 1.81
C ILE A 139 -12.76 -4.09 0.77
N VAL A 140 -13.78 -4.82 1.19
CA VAL A 140 -14.67 -5.55 0.30
C VAL A 140 -15.36 -4.61 -0.69
N LEU A 141 -15.89 -3.48 -0.21
CA LEU A 141 -16.51 -2.47 -1.07
C LEU A 141 -15.51 -1.87 -2.07
N ALA A 142 -14.30 -1.55 -1.64
CA ALA A 142 -13.26 -1.00 -2.52
C ALA A 142 -12.86 -2.01 -3.60
N VAL A 143 -12.72 -3.29 -3.26
CA VAL A 143 -12.42 -4.36 -4.21
C VAL A 143 -13.57 -4.56 -5.21
N LEU A 144 -14.82 -4.57 -4.75
CA LEU A 144 -15.99 -4.69 -5.61
C LEU A 144 -16.08 -3.52 -6.61
N LEU A 145 -15.91 -2.29 -6.14
CA LEU A 145 -15.90 -1.11 -7.00
C LEU A 145 -14.79 -1.16 -8.04
N ASN A 146 -13.60 -1.59 -7.65
CA ASN A 146 -12.47 -1.76 -8.55
C ASN A 146 -12.75 -2.85 -9.60
N SER A 147 -13.36 -3.97 -9.21
CA SER A 147 -13.76 -5.06 -10.11
C SER A 147 -14.82 -4.62 -11.13
N ILE A 148 -15.83 -3.85 -10.72
CA ILE A 148 -16.88 -3.34 -11.60
C ILE A 148 -16.33 -2.34 -12.63
N GLN A 149 -15.41 -1.47 -12.23
CA GLN A 149 -14.75 -0.54 -13.16
C GLN A 149 -13.91 -1.28 -14.22
N TYR A 150 -13.36 -2.43 -13.87
CA TYR A 150 -12.56 -3.23 -14.81
C TYR A 150 -13.43 -4.02 -15.80
N SER A 151 -14.62 -4.47 -15.40
CA SER A 151 -15.55 -5.22 -16.25
C SER A 151 -16.23 -4.36 -17.34
N ARG A 152 -16.18 -3.02 -17.22
CA ARG A 152 -16.80 -2.08 -18.18
C ARG A 152 -15.85 -1.56 -19.27
N ARG A 153 -14.60 -2.04 -19.33
CA ARG A 153 -13.63 -1.69 -20.37
C ARG A 153 -13.11 -2.93 -21.10
#